data_c805f6b6276a2bbfcbc512b1f7b4a4f9
#
_entry.id   c805f6b6276a2bbfcbc512b1f7b4a4f9
#
_cell.length_a   1.000
_cell.length_b   1.000
_cell.length_c   1.000
_cell.angle_alpha   90.00
_cell.angle_beta   90.00
_cell.angle_gamma   90.00
#
_symmetry.space_group_name_H-M   'P 1'
#
loop_
_entity.id
_entity.type
_entity.pdbx_description
1 polymer ?
#
loop_
_entity_poly.entity_id
_entity_poly.type
_entity_poly.pdbx_seq_one_letter_code
_entity_poly.pdbx_strand_id
1 'polypeptide(L)'
;RATVREALSILCREGFVSKRHGIGNLVNRSVLDTPMRFDLERGLRRMLEDAGYQATTIREMPVSPGGKDILLDDPTLPVRLTIPRPWKIQRTAHLVEGAQAIVTCNVFTSNGSWNGKGFAQELAYTDVINLLSGGTLSHTVMAFLPWCAGSGIASAFGLAPGTPVILWHELYY
;
A
#
# COMPACT_ATOMS: atom_id res chain seq x y z
N ARG A 1 -13.17 -13.08 29.73
CA ARG A 1 -14.09 -13.59 28.66
C ARG A 1 -14.23 -12.59 27.50
N ALA A 2 -14.31 -11.29 27.74
CA ALA A 2 -14.37 -10.27 26.70
C ALA A 2 -13.12 -10.30 25.82
N THR A 3 -11.92 -10.30 26.41
CA THR A 3 -10.62 -10.30 25.73
C THR A 3 -10.45 -11.49 24.78
N VAL A 4 -10.88 -12.71 25.18
CA VAL A 4 -10.80 -13.90 24.32
C VAL A 4 -11.76 -13.78 23.12
N ARG A 5 -12.96 -13.22 23.33
CA ARG A 5 -13.91 -13.00 22.22
C ARG A 5 -13.40 -11.98 21.25
N GLU A 6 -12.78 -10.93 21.75
CA GLU A 6 -12.16 -9.88 20.92
C GLU A 6 -10.99 -10.43 20.10
N ALA A 7 -10.08 -11.17 20.73
CA ALA A 7 -8.97 -11.83 20.03
C ALA A 7 -9.48 -12.79 18.93
N LEU A 8 -10.48 -13.62 19.22
CA LEU A 8 -11.10 -14.48 18.21
C LEU A 8 -11.80 -13.71 17.11
N SER A 9 -12.40 -12.55 17.41
CA SER A 9 -13.02 -11.68 16.40
C SER A 9 -11.96 -11.10 15.45
N ILE A 10 -10.82 -10.69 15.99
CA ILE A 10 -9.67 -10.21 15.19
C ILE A 10 -9.17 -11.33 14.27
N LEU A 11 -8.90 -12.53 14.83
CA LEU A 11 -8.45 -13.68 14.05
C LEU A 11 -9.45 -14.11 12.97
N CYS A 12 -10.76 -13.97 13.23
CA CYS A 12 -11.79 -14.22 12.22
C CYS A 12 -11.77 -13.17 11.11
N ARG A 13 -11.62 -11.90 11.46
CA ARG A 13 -11.53 -10.80 10.50
C ARG A 13 -10.30 -10.94 9.62
N GLU A 14 -9.19 -11.36 10.18
CA GLU A 14 -7.94 -11.63 9.48
C GLU A 14 -7.92 -12.98 8.74
N GLY A 15 -9.01 -13.75 8.80
CA GLY A 15 -9.16 -15.01 8.09
C GLY A 15 -8.41 -16.20 8.68
N PHE A 16 -7.66 -16.05 9.78
CA PHE A 16 -6.97 -17.16 10.46
C PHE A 16 -7.94 -18.17 11.07
N VAL A 17 -9.13 -17.71 11.43
CA VAL A 17 -10.17 -18.53 12.03
C VAL A 17 -11.49 -18.33 11.29
N SER A 18 -12.20 -19.41 11.04
CA SER A 18 -13.58 -19.39 10.53
C SER A 18 -14.54 -19.78 11.65
N LYS A 19 -15.55 -18.97 11.91
CA LYS A 19 -16.61 -19.28 12.88
C LYS A 19 -17.75 -19.99 12.17
N ARG A 20 -18.06 -21.23 12.58
CA ARG A 20 -19.19 -21.98 12.04
C ARG A 20 -20.19 -22.28 13.14
N HIS A 21 -21.46 -21.91 12.87
CA HIS A 21 -22.54 -22.16 13.83
C HIS A 21 -22.68 -23.65 14.11
N GLY A 22 -22.79 -24.03 15.39
CA GLY A 22 -22.91 -25.43 15.82
C GLY A 22 -21.61 -26.26 15.81
N ILE A 23 -20.53 -25.77 15.17
CA ILE A 23 -19.26 -26.49 15.05
C ILE A 23 -18.17 -25.82 15.90
N GLY A 24 -18.17 -24.48 15.98
CA GLY A 24 -17.17 -23.72 16.73
C GLY A 24 -16.24 -22.92 15.81
N ASN A 25 -15.02 -22.69 16.29
CA ASN A 25 -13.99 -21.95 15.60
C ASN A 25 -13.00 -22.92 14.93
N LEU A 26 -12.81 -22.80 13.62
CA LEU A 26 -11.90 -23.62 12.84
C LEU A 26 -10.69 -22.79 12.42
N VAL A 27 -9.49 -23.33 12.59
CA VAL A 27 -8.26 -22.71 12.14
C VAL A 27 -8.05 -22.96 10.65
N ASN A 28 -7.86 -21.88 9.88
CA ASN A 28 -7.59 -21.94 8.44
C ASN A 28 -6.08 -22.09 8.21
N ARG A 29 -5.58 -23.32 8.13
CA ARG A 29 -4.16 -23.60 7.95
C ARG A 29 -3.57 -22.98 6.68
N SER A 30 -4.31 -23.00 5.57
CA SER A 30 -3.88 -22.42 4.30
C SER A 30 -3.49 -20.95 4.40
N VAL A 31 -4.07 -20.22 5.34
CA VAL A 31 -3.74 -18.80 5.59
C VAL A 31 -2.38 -18.65 6.27
N LEU A 32 -1.96 -19.64 7.08
CA LEU A 32 -0.65 -19.63 7.74
C LEU A 32 0.50 -19.89 6.76
N ASP A 33 0.23 -20.63 5.69
CA ASP A 33 1.21 -21.01 4.68
C ASP A 33 1.30 -19.99 3.52
N THR A 34 0.50 -18.93 3.57
CA THR A 34 0.51 -17.87 2.53
C THR A 34 1.64 -16.88 2.81
N PRO A 35 2.70 -16.84 1.98
CA PRO A 35 3.91 -16.05 2.28
C PRO A 35 3.67 -14.53 2.24
N MET A 36 2.72 -14.08 1.42
CA MET A 36 2.37 -12.64 1.35
C MET A 36 0.86 -12.46 1.36
N ARG A 37 0.37 -11.58 2.23
CA ARG A 37 -1.04 -11.27 2.38
C ARG A 37 -1.27 -9.78 2.19
N PHE A 38 -1.96 -9.44 1.10
CA PHE A 38 -2.32 -8.06 0.76
C PHE A 38 -3.60 -7.58 1.47
N ASP A 39 -4.39 -8.51 2.01
CA ASP A 39 -5.63 -8.24 2.73
C ASP A 39 -5.43 -7.82 4.20
N LEU A 40 -4.21 -7.92 4.70
CA LEU A 40 -3.83 -7.38 6.00
C LEU A 40 -3.28 -5.97 5.82
N GLU A 41 -3.73 -5.04 6.64
CA GLU A 41 -3.22 -3.65 6.70
C GLU A 41 -1.77 -3.60 7.24
N ARG A 42 -0.90 -4.45 6.68
CA ARG A 42 0.52 -4.48 6.99
C ARG A 42 1.28 -3.65 5.98
N GLY A 43 2.17 -2.79 6.44
CA GLY A 43 3.01 -2.01 5.54
C GLY A 43 3.84 -2.92 4.61
N LEU A 44 4.09 -2.45 3.39
CA LEU A 44 4.78 -3.21 2.33
C LEU A 44 6.15 -3.76 2.76
N ARG A 45 6.89 -3.02 3.60
CA ARG A 45 8.13 -3.52 4.18
C ARG A 45 7.89 -4.79 5.00
N ARG A 46 6.89 -4.76 5.87
CA ARG A 46 6.56 -5.91 6.72
C ARG A 46 6.13 -7.12 5.91
N MET A 47 5.41 -6.91 4.81
CA MET A 47 5.07 -7.98 3.87
C MET A 47 6.31 -8.68 3.30
N LEU A 48 7.32 -7.91 2.91
CA LEU A 48 8.59 -8.46 2.41
C LEU A 48 9.34 -9.22 3.51
N GLU A 49 9.35 -8.69 4.72
CA GLU A 49 9.97 -9.33 5.88
C GLU A 49 9.25 -10.64 6.25
N ASP A 50 7.92 -10.67 6.24
CA ASP A 50 7.12 -11.87 6.51
C ASP A 50 7.32 -12.94 5.40
N ALA A 51 7.67 -12.53 4.18
CA ALA A 51 8.08 -13.42 3.09
C ALA A 51 9.53 -13.91 3.19
N GLY A 52 10.26 -13.51 4.23
CA GLY A 52 11.64 -13.95 4.51
C GLY A 52 12.72 -13.06 3.91
N TYR A 53 12.38 -11.91 3.34
CA TYR A 53 13.37 -10.98 2.79
C TYR A 53 13.86 -9.96 3.81
N GLN A 54 15.11 -9.56 3.70
CA GLN A 54 15.61 -8.38 4.40
C GLN A 54 15.23 -7.13 3.60
N ALA A 55 14.28 -6.35 4.13
CA ALA A 55 13.74 -5.21 3.44
C ALA A 55 14.13 -3.89 4.13
N THR A 56 14.52 -2.90 3.32
CA THR A 56 14.72 -1.52 3.76
C THR A 56 13.75 -0.59 3.02
N THR A 57 13.42 0.54 3.63
CA THR A 57 12.51 1.52 3.04
C THR A 57 13.22 2.86 2.87
N ILE A 58 13.17 3.42 1.68
CA ILE A 58 13.59 4.79 1.39
C ILE A 58 12.35 5.58 1.04
N ARG A 59 12.05 6.59 1.83
CA ARG A 59 10.89 7.46 1.65
C ARG A 59 11.34 8.87 1.29
N GLU A 60 10.94 9.33 0.13
CA GLU A 60 11.22 10.69 -0.31
C GLU A 60 10.27 11.69 0.37
N MET A 61 10.74 12.91 0.54
CA MET A 61 9.88 13.98 1.04
C MET A 61 8.81 14.32 0.00
N PRO A 62 7.56 14.59 0.43
CA PRO A 62 6.51 14.99 -0.49
C PRO A 62 6.86 16.29 -1.22
N VAL A 63 6.64 16.28 -2.52
CA VAL A 63 6.88 17.44 -3.38
C VAL A 63 5.58 17.93 -4.00
N SER A 64 5.51 19.23 -4.26
CA SER A 64 4.42 19.86 -5.02
C SER A 64 4.99 20.32 -6.36
N PRO A 65 4.91 19.50 -7.41
CA PRO A 65 5.58 19.81 -8.67
C PRO A 65 4.93 20.97 -9.43
N GLY A 66 3.82 21.49 -8.91
CA GLY A 66 3.03 22.52 -9.61
C GLY A 66 2.21 21.92 -10.76
N GLY A 67 1.42 22.73 -11.43
CA GLY A 67 0.66 22.31 -12.59
C GLY A 67 -0.86 22.43 -12.44
N LYS A 68 -1.59 21.77 -13.36
CA LYS A 68 -3.05 21.71 -13.37
C LYS A 68 -3.54 20.59 -12.46
N ASP A 69 -4.86 20.50 -12.26
CA ASP A 69 -5.47 19.34 -11.64
C ASP A 69 -5.07 18.06 -12.39
N ILE A 70 -4.85 16.98 -11.65
CA ILE A 70 -4.51 15.70 -12.26
C ILE A 70 -5.81 15.01 -12.62
N LEU A 71 -5.98 14.70 -13.91
CA LEU A 71 -7.01 13.82 -14.40
C LEU A 71 -6.42 12.42 -14.57
N LEU A 72 -6.84 11.50 -13.74
CA LEU A 72 -6.56 10.07 -13.88
C LEU A 72 -7.66 9.48 -14.77
N ASP A 73 -7.38 9.40 -16.06
CA ASP A 73 -8.22 8.81 -17.10
C ASP A 73 -7.49 7.59 -17.68
N ASP A 74 -7.09 6.70 -16.80
CA ASP A 74 -6.44 5.46 -17.16
C ASP A 74 -7.53 4.38 -17.28
N PRO A 75 -7.67 3.70 -18.44
CA PRO A 75 -8.67 2.66 -18.64
C PRO A 75 -8.48 1.45 -17.71
N THR A 76 -7.32 1.33 -17.08
CA THR A 76 -7.03 0.28 -16.08
C THR A 76 -7.52 0.64 -14.68
N LEU A 77 -7.88 1.90 -14.43
CA LEU A 77 -8.48 2.32 -13.18
C LEU A 77 -9.99 2.08 -13.18
N PRO A 78 -10.58 1.63 -12.04
CA PRO A 78 -12.01 1.36 -11.93
C PRO A 78 -12.85 2.64 -12.00
N VAL A 79 -12.25 3.80 -11.86
CA VAL A 79 -12.93 5.10 -11.87
C VAL A 79 -12.06 6.18 -12.54
N ARG A 80 -12.74 7.10 -13.19
CA ARG A 80 -12.18 8.36 -13.63
C ARG A 80 -12.06 9.28 -12.41
N LEU A 81 -10.85 9.70 -12.07
CA LEU A 81 -10.61 10.50 -10.88
C LEU A 81 -9.91 11.81 -11.25
N THR A 82 -10.44 12.93 -10.76
CA THR A 82 -9.75 14.22 -10.80
C THR A 82 -9.20 14.53 -9.42
N ILE A 83 -7.89 14.75 -9.32
CA ILE A 83 -7.24 15.20 -8.09
C ILE A 83 -7.07 16.71 -8.18
N PRO A 84 -7.86 17.50 -7.43
CA PRO A 84 -7.80 18.95 -7.45
C PRO A 84 -6.53 19.48 -6.77
N ARG A 85 -6.12 20.66 -7.15
CA ARG A 85 -5.02 21.36 -6.46
C ARG A 85 -5.46 21.89 -5.09
N PRO A 86 -4.54 22.07 -4.15
CA PRO A 86 -3.12 21.68 -4.22
C PRO A 86 -2.92 20.19 -4.02
N TRP A 87 -2.09 19.56 -4.83
CA TRP A 87 -1.74 18.15 -4.70
C TRP A 87 -0.23 17.98 -4.51
N LYS A 88 0.15 16.86 -3.94
CA LYS A 88 1.53 16.47 -3.68
C LYS A 88 1.78 15.06 -4.17
N ILE A 89 3.03 14.79 -4.49
CA ILE A 89 3.52 13.44 -4.79
C ILE A 89 4.51 13.04 -3.70
N GLN A 90 4.37 11.82 -3.22
CA GLN A 90 5.32 11.21 -2.30
C GLN A 90 5.71 9.84 -2.86
N ARG A 91 7.01 9.63 -3.03
CA ARG A 91 7.56 8.36 -3.50
C ARG A 91 8.17 7.59 -2.33
N THR A 92 7.94 6.27 -2.32
CA THR A 92 8.61 5.35 -1.41
C THR A 92 9.15 4.17 -2.20
N ALA A 93 10.39 3.80 -1.94
CA ALA A 93 11.00 2.58 -2.47
C ALA A 93 11.25 1.58 -1.34
N HIS A 94 10.85 0.34 -1.55
CA HIS A 94 11.19 -0.78 -0.68
C HIS A 94 12.22 -1.64 -1.40
N LEU A 95 13.37 -1.81 -0.75
CA LEU A 95 14.52 -2.52 -1.31
C LEU A 95 14.65 -3.88 -0.62
N VAL A 96 15.01 -4.87 -1.42
CA VAL A 96 15.41 -6.21 -0.98
C VAL A 96 16.85 -6.41 -1.48
N GLU A 97 17.76 -6.71 -0.58
CA GLU A 97 19.19 -6.89 -0.91
C GLU A 97 19.80 -5.71 -1.70
N GLY A 98 19.32 -4.50 -1.43
CA GLY A 98 19.77 -3.28 -2.09
C GLY A 98 19.11 -2.98 -3.46
N ALA A 99 18.35 -3.91 -4.03
CA ALA A 99 17.58 -3.71 -5.26
C ALA A 99 16.14 -3.23 -4.96
N GLN A 100 15.59 -2.35 -5.79
CA GLN A 100 14.21 -1.90 -5.65
C GLN A 100 13.25 -3.06 -5.98
N ALA A 101 12.46 -3.50 -5.00
CA ALA A 101 11.46 -4.55 -5.16
C ALA A 101 10.05 -3.97 -5.33
N ILE A 102 9.71 -2.91 -4.57
CA ILE A 102 8.42 -2.22 -4.67
C ILE A 102 8.69 -0.71 -4.68
N VAL A 103 8.05 0.00 -5.58
CA VAL A 103 8.05 1.46 -5.62
C VAL A 103 6.61 1.94 -5.60
N THR A 104 6.28 2.79 -4.64
CA THR A 104 4.99 3.45 -4.58
C THR A 104 5.11 4.93 -4.95
N CYS A 105 4.10 5.45 -5.61
CA CYS A 105 3.96 6.86 -5.93
C CYS A 105 2.58 7.30 -5.48
N ASN A 106 2.52 7.96 -4.31
CA ASN A 106 1.27 8.43 -3.74
C ASN A 106 0.98 9.84 -4.22
N VAL A 107 -0.21 10.06 -4.77
CA VAL A 107 -0.70 11.38 -5.14
C VAL A 107 -1.89 11.70 -4.24
N PHE A 108 -1.86 12.84 -3.59
CA PHE A 108 -2.91 13.23 -2.64
C PHE A 108 -3.14 14.74 -2.65
N THR A 109 -4.37 15.14 -2.31
CA THR A 109 -4.70 16.53 -2.07
C THR A 109 -4.17 16.95 -0.70
N SER A 110 -3.47 18.05 -0.62
CA SER A 110 -2.96 18.57 0.64
C SER A 110 -3.90 19.64 1.18
N ASN A 111 -4.71 19.30 2.17
CA ASN A 111 -5.55 20.27 2.89
C ASN A 111 -4.74 21.15 3.87
N GLY A 112 -3.44 21.25 3.69
CA GLY A 112 -2.63 22.32 4.25
C GLY A 112 -2.02 22.13 5.63
N SER A 113 -2.34 21.07 6.38
CA SER A 113 -1.83 20.96 7.75
C SER A 113 -0.45 20.34 7.89
N TRP A 114 0.06 19.68 6.86
CA TRP A 114 1.40 19.10 6.97
C TRP A 114 2.48 20.18 6.73
N ASN A 115 3.24 20.46 7.76
CA ASN A 115 4.28 21.51 7.79
C ASN A 115 5.69 21.00 7.50
N GLY A 116 5.84 19.80 6.94
CA GLY A 116 7.13 19.17 6.66
C GLY A 116 7.82 18.50 7.85
N LYS A 117 7.24 18.59 9.05
CA LYS A 117 7.78 17.96 10.26
C LYS A 117 7.08 16.61 10.53
N GLY A 118 7.80 15.71 11.17
CA GLY A 118 7.23 14.44 11.63
C GLY A 118 7.14 13.35 10.57
N PHE A 119 7.78 13.51 9.41
CA PHE A 119 7.83 12.48 8.38
C PHE A 119 8.90 11.44 8.69
N ALA A 120 8.65 10.61 9.70
CA ALA A 120 9.57 9.56 10.09
C ALA A 120 9.58 8.41 9.08
N GLN A 121 10.75 7.84 8.81
CA GLN A 121 10.90 6.66 7.95
C GLN A 121 10.16 5.43 8.50
N GLU A 122 9.91 5.41 9.81
CA GLU A 122 9.34 4.28 10.54
C GLU A 122 7.81 4.31 10.67
N LEU A 123 7.14 5.38 10.20
CA LEU A 123 5.68 5.45 10.24
C LEU A 123 5.03 4.29 9.47
N ALA A 124 3.97 3.74 10.03
CA ALA A 124 3.12 2.81 9.32
C ALA A 124 2.54 3.47 8.06
N TYR A 125 2.28 2.68 7.02
CA TYR A 125 1.82 3.21 5.74
C TYR A 125 0.49 3.97 5.87
N THR A 126 -0.45 3.44 6.62
CA THR A 126 -1.74 4.08 6.92
C THR A 126 -1.58 5.42 7.65
N ASP A 127 -0.63 5.50 8.59
CA ASP A 127 -0.33 6.75 9.30
C ASP A 127 0.25 7.80 8.35
N VAL A 128 1.08 7.38 7.39
CA VAL A 128 1.59 8.26 6.35
C VAL A 128 0.46 8.81 5.51
N ILE A 129 -0.47 7.97 5.04
CA ILE A 129 -1.61 8.40 4.23
C ILE A 129 -2.49 9.37 5.03
N ASN A 130 -2.84 9.05 6.27
CA ASN A 130 -3.62 9.94 7.14
C ASN A 130 -2.92 11.29 7.37
N LEU A 131 -1.61 11.28 7.64
CA LEU A 131 -0.82 12.49 7.83
C LEU A 131 -0.79 13.37 6.58
N LEU A 132 -0.65 12.75 5.40
CA LEU A 132 -0.49 13.47 4.13
C LEU A 132 -1.83 13.98 3.58
N SER A 133 -2.91 13.22 3.72
CA SER A 133 -4.25 13.58 3.26
C SER A 133 -4.96 14.55 4.21
N GLY A 134 -4.58 14.56 5.49
CA GLY A 134 -5.28 15.29 6.56
C GLY A 134 -6.65 14.71 6.88
N GLY A 135 -6.93 13.48 6.43
CA GLY A 135 -8.17 12.75 6.64
C GLY A 135 -7.97 11.47 7.45
N THR A 136 -9.06 10.77 7.68
CA THR A 136 -9.06 9.43 8.25
C THR A 136 -9.44 8.46 7.13
N LEU A 137 -8.57 7.50 6.88
CA LEU A 137 -8.81 6.45 5.91
C LEU A 137 -10.00 5.60 6.34
N SER A 138 -11.01 5.47 5.46
CA SER A 138 -12.18 4.64 5.72
C SER A 138 -12.08 3.28 5.03
N HIS A 139 -11.68 3.27 3.77
CA HIS A 139 -11.49 2.06 2.97
C HIS A 139 -10.57 2.32 1.77
N THR A 140 -10.08 1.26 1.18
CA THR A 140 -9.28 1.30 -0.05
C THR A 140 -9.89 0.43 -1.13
N VAL A 141 -9.67 0.81 -2.39
CA VAL A 141 -9.98 -0.02 -3.55
C VAL A 141 -8.69 -0.31 -4.28
N MET A 142 -8.36 -1.58 -4.47
CA MET A 142 -7.12 -2.04 -5.08
C MET A 142 -7.38 -2.75 -6.40
N ALA A 143 -6.51 -2.52 -7.39
CA ALA A 143 -6.46 -3.26 -8.63
C ALA A 143 -5.02 -3.70 -8.92
N PHE A 144 -4.84 -4.98 -9.23
CA PHE A 144 -3.57 -5.56 -9.64
C PHE A 144 -3.61 -5.89 -11.13
N LEU A 145 -2.66 -5.37 -11.88
CA LEU A 145 -2.62 -5.49 -13.32
C LEU A 145 -1.28 -6.07 -13.77
N PRO A 146 -1.27 -7.11 -14.62
CA PRO A 146 -0.04 -7.51 -15.30
C PRO A 146 0.37 -6.39 -16.27
N TRP A 147 1.64 -6.00 -16.23
CA TRP A 147 2.15 -4.91 -17.02
C TRP A 147 3.53 -5.26 -17.59
N CYS A 148 3.94 -4.58 -18.65
CA CYS A 148 5.31 -4.66 -19.16
C CYS A 148 6.04 -3.37 -18.81
N ALA A 149 7.21 -3.49 -18.20
CA ALA A 149 8.00 -2.34 -17.78
C ALA A 149 8.41 -1.49 -19.00
N GLY A 150 7.86 -0.30 -19.13
CA GLY A 150 8.38 0.71 -20.05
C GLY A 150 9.75 1.22 -19.58
N SER A 151 10.44 2.01 -20.40
CA SER A 151 11.80 2.49 -20.12
C SER A 151 11.98 3.13 -18.74
N GLY A 152 11.00 3.92 -18.31
CA GLY A 152 11.04 4.60 -16.99
C GLY A 152 10.96 3.61 -15.82
N ILE A 153 10.03 2.67 -15.87
CA ILE A 153 9.88 1.62 -14.84
C ILE A 153 11.10 0.71 -14.86
N ALA A 154 11.50 0.25 -16.04
CA ALA A 154 12.66 -0.62 -16.21
C ALA A 154 13.93 0.02 -15.61
N SER A 155 14.19 1.28 -15.91
CA SER A 155 15.32 2.03 -15.34
C SER A 155 15.24 2.14 -13.82
N ALA A 156 14.05 2.42 -13.27
CA ALA A 156 13.86 2.56 -11.82
C ALA A 156 14.16 1.26 -11.06
N PHE A 157 13.87 0.11 -11.65
CA PHE A 157 14.07 -1.21 -11.03
C PHE A 157 15.34 -1.92 -11.50
N GLY A 158 16.14 -1.33 -12.37
CA GLY A 158 17.32 -1.99 -12.97
C GLY A 158 16.95 -3.17 -13.86
N LEU A 159 15.80 -3.13 -14.52
CA LEU A 159 15.27 -4.18 -15.39
C LEU A 159 15.47 -3.84 -16.87
N ALA A 160 15.36 -4.84 -17.74
CA ALA A 160 15.21 -4.60 -19.18
C ALA A 160 13.80 -4.08 -19.51
N PRO A 161 13.67 -3.15 -20.47
CA PRO A 161 12.35 -2.78 -21.01
C PRO A 161 11.59 -4.00 -21.52
N GLY A 162 10.29 -4.06 -21.25
CA GLY A 162 9.43 -5.19 -21.57
C GLY A 162 9.39 -6.29 -20.50
N THR A 163 10.20 -6.21 -19.44
CA THR A 163 10.12 -7.17 -18.32
C THR A 163 8.72 -7.14 -17.70
N PRO A 164 8.10 -8.31 -17.47
CA PRO A 164 6.82 -8.39 -16.78
C PRO A 164 6.92 -7.87 -15.35
N VAL A 165 5.97 -7.02 -14.97
CA VAL A 165 5.84 -6.46 -13.63
C VAL A 165 4.36 -6.48 -13.21
N ILE A 166 4.10 -6.32 -11.94
CA ILE A 166 2.74 -6.07 -11.45
C ILE A 166 2.59 -4.57 -11.18
N LEU A 167 1.60 -3.97 -11.82
CA LEU A 167 1.15 -2.62 -11.51
C LEU A 167 0.03 -2.72 -10.47
N TRP A 168 0.20 -1.98 -9.38
CA TRP A 168 -0.76 -1.94 -8.30
C TRP A 168 -1.33 -0.52 -8.19
N HIS A 169 -2.61 -0.40 -8.51
CA HIS A 169 -3.36 0.83 -8.28
C HIS A 169 -4.14 0.73 -6.98
N GLU A 170 -4.10 1.77 -6.20
CA GLU A 170 -4.82 1.85 -4.93
C GLU A 170 -5.44 3.24 -4.77
N LEU A 171 -6.75 3.24 -4.51
CA LEU A 171 -7.54 4.45 -4.24
C LEU A 171 -7.94 4.45 -2.77
N TYR A 172 -7.69 5.56 -2.12
CA TYR A 172 -7.97 5.77 -0.68
C TYR A 172 -9.16 6.69 -0.51
N TYR A 173 -10.11 6.30 0.35
CA TYR A 173 -11.33 7.04 0.65
C TYR A 173 -11.51 7.32 2.13
#